data_e2b74c063233994453e7013599151c0c
#
_entry.id   e2b74c063233994453e7013599151c0c
#
_cell.length_a   1.000
_cell.length_b   1.000
_cell.length_c   1.000
_cell.angle_alpha   90.00
_cell.angle_beta   90.00
_cell.angle_gamma   90.00
#
_symmetry.space_group_name_H-M   'P 1'
#
loop_
_entity.id
_entity.type
_entity.pdbx_description
1 polymer ?
#
loop_
_entity_poly.entity_id
_entity_poly.type
_entity_poly.pdbx_seq_one_letter_code
_entity_poly.pdbx_strand_id
1 'polypeptide(L)'
;FVAGNIGFDMALLQQGFVRVKRGLGEETQRMMALRESEGTTEHPEYQAAATLLLYRHMCRTEVWPQPVIDSMNNIGHGPWDTMFGPQMFNCTGSLRNYNRIEDLPDVHTPTLITASEHDYLLPEIVVISRDYMPNAEYTVFRGCAHMPFWEDPEAYHKAVGGFLEKHR
;
A
#
# COMPACT_ATOMS: atom_id res chain seq x y z
N PHE A 1 5.10 7.81 17.39
CA PHE A 1 5.30 6.87 16.28
C PHE A 1 4.59 7.36 15.03
N VAL A 2 5.20 7.27 13.89
CA VAL A 2 4.57 7.60 12.60
C VAL A 2 4.48 6.30 11.79
N ALA A 3 3.26 5.90 11.49
CA ALA A 3 2.98 4.77 10.61
C ALA A 3 2.49 5.31 9.27
N GLY A 4 3.20 4.96 8.21
CA GLY A 4 2.75 5.24 6.84
C GLY A 4 1.48 4.46 6.50
N ASN A 5 1.14 4.43 5.23
CA ASN A 5 0.01 3.64 4.72
C ASN A 5 0.21 2.16 5.07
N ILE A 6 -0.47 1.70 6.11
CA ILE A 6 -0.28 0.37 6.67
C ILE A 6 -1.59 -0.41 6.71
N GLY A 7 -1.49 -1.71 6.55
CA GLY A 7 -2.59 -2.64 6.74
C GLY A 7 -2.26 -3.65 7.83
N PHE A 8 -3.18 -3.85 8.76
CA PHE A 8 -3.06 -4.85 9.83
C PHE A 8 -3.86 -6.12 9.56
N ASP A 9 -4.54 -6.18 8.43
CA ASP A 9 -5.31 -7.33 7.98
C ASP A 9 -5.10 -7.55 6.48
N MET A 10 -4.55 -8.70 6.11
CA MET A 10 -4.29 -9.05 4.72
C MET A 10 -5.58 -9.26 3.92
N ALA A 11 -6.67 -9.69 4.54
CA ALA A 11 -7.93 -9.85 3.85
C ALA A 11 -8.51 -8.48 3.41
N LEU A 12 -8.34 -7.44 4.23
CA LEU A 12 -8.68 -6.07 3.87
C LEU A 12 -7.76 -5.53 2.77
N LEU A 13 -6.46 -5.79 2.86
CA LEU A 13 -5.50 -5.38 1.83
C LEU A 13 -5.82 -6.03 0.47
N GLN A 14 -6.17 -7.30 0.45
CA GLN A 14 -6.59 -8.01 -0.77
C GLN A 14 -7.84 -7.37 -1.41
N GLN A 15 -8.78 -6.85 -0.61
CA GLN A 15 -9.91 -6.08 -1.15
C GLN A 15 -9.44 -4.81 -1.87
N GLY A 16 -8.43 -4.13 -1.34
CA GLY A 16 -7.79 -3.00 -2.00
C GLY A 16 -7.19 -3.40 -3.36
N PHE A 17 -6.44 -4.51 -3.44
CA PHE A 17 -5.89 -5.02 -4.69
C PHE A 17 -6.99 -5.35 -5.72
N VAL A 18 -8.06 -6.00 -5.29
CA VAL A 18 -9.22 -6.28 -6.17
C VAL A 18 -9.81 -4.98 -6.70
N ARG A 19 -9.96 -3.97 -5.84
CA ARG A 19 -10.54 -2.68 -6.24
C ARG A 19 -9.68 -1.94 -7.24
N VAL A 20 -8.37 -1.85 -7.03
CA VAL A 20 -7.49 -1.14 -7.99
C VAL A 20 -7.41 -1.87 -9.33
N LYS A 21 -7.42 -3.21 -9.33
CA LYS A 21 -7.49 -4.01 -10.57
C LYS A 21 -8.76 -3.73 -11.37
N ARG A 22 -9.91 -3.45 -10.73
CA ARG A 22 -11.15 -3.09 -11.43
C ARG A 22 -11.00 -1.85 -12.32
N GLY A 23 -10.11 -0.93 -11.97
CA GLY A 23 -9.77 0.24 -12.78
C GLY A 23 -9.06 -0.07 -14.11
N LEU A 24 -8.64 -1.33 -14.34
CA LEU A 24 -8.02 -1.78 -15.60
C LEU A 24 -9.03 -2.30 -16.64
N GLY A 25 -10.30 -2.43 -16.29
CA GLY A 25 -11.34 -3.02 -17.14
C GLY A 25 -11.42 -4.55 -17.03
N GLU A 26 -12.56 -5.11 -17.40
CA GLU A 26 -12.89 -6.54 -17.17
C GLU A 26 -11.98 -7.52 -17.90
N GLU A 27 -11.59 -7.22 -19.13
CA GLU A 27 -10.72 -8.09 -19.92
C GLU A 27 -9.33 -8.23 -19.26
N THR A 28 -8.73 -7.11 -18.87
CA THR A 28 -7.44 -7.11 -18.17
C THR A 28 -7.53 -7.81 -16.81
N GLN A 29 -8.62 -7.63 -16.07
CA GLN A 29 -8.82 -8.35 -14.79
C GLN A 29 -8.89 -9.86 -15.02
N ARG A 30 -9.63 -10.32 -16.02
CA ARG A 30 -9.71 -11.76 -16.34
C ARG A 30 -8.36 -12.33 -16.75
N MET A 31 -7.62 -11.61 -17.57
CA MET A 31 -6.25 -11.98 -17.93
C MET A 31 -5.35 -12.09 -16.70
N MET A 32 -5.35 -11.07 -15.82
CA MET A 32 -4.52 -11.10 -14.60
C MET A 32 -4.90 -12.28 -13.69
N ALA A 33 -6.20 -12.51 -13.47
CA ALA A 33 -6.67 -13.63 -12.64
C ALA A 33 -6.27 -15.01 -13.25
N LEU A 34 -6.32 -15.15 -14.56
CA LEU A 34 -5.87 -16.37 -15.24
C LEU A 34 -4.36 -16.59 -15.01
N ARG A 35 -3.53 -15.57 -15.24
CA ARG A 35 -2.08 -15.66 -15.03
C ARG A 35 -1.72 -15.96 -13.58
N GLU A 36 -2.42 -15.38 -12.63
CA GLU A 36 -2.27 -15.66 -11.20
C GLU A 36 -2.61 -17.13 -10.87
N SER A 37 -3.70 -17.65 -11.44
CA SER A 37 -4.12 -19.04 -11.21
C SER A 37 -3.21 -20.08 -11.84
N GLU A 38 -2.57 -19.74 -12.97
CA GLU A 38 -1.62 -20.59 -13.68
C GLU A 38 -0.17 -20.48 -13.19
N GLY A 39 0.12 -19.49 -12.33
CA GLY A 39 1.48 -19.17 -11.90
C GLY A 39 2.35 -18.61 -13.03
N THR A 40 1.73 -17.98 -14.06
CA THR A 40 2.40 -17.43 -15.24
C THR A 40 2.46 -15.89 -15.21
N THR A 41 2.65 -15.31 -14.03
CA THR A 41 2.66 -13.86 -13.81
C THR A 41 3.85 -13.13 -14.45
N GLU A 42 4.87 -13.84 -14.89
CA GLU A 42 5.99 -13.29 -15.68
C GLU A 42 5.61 -13.00 -17.14
N HIS A 43 4.40 -13.35 -17.56
CA HIS A 43 3.93 -13.07 -18.93
C HIS A 43 3.90 -11.55 -19.17
N PRO A 44 4.41 -11.06 -20.34
CA PRO A 44 4.51 -9.62 -20.62
C PRO A 44 3.21 -8.83 -20.46
N GLU A 45 2.08 -9.45 -20.78
CA GLU A 45 0.75 -8.84 -20.66
C GLU A 45 0.38 -8.58 -19.17
N TYR A 46 0.68 -9.53 -18.28
CA TYR A 46 0.51 -9.34 -16.84
C TYR A 46 1.43 -8.25 -16.31
N GLN A 47 2.70 -8.28 -16.70
CA GLN A 47 3.69 -7.29 -16.25
C GLN A 47 3.33 -5.87 -16.72
N ALA A 48 2.79 -5.71 -17.93
CA ALA A 48 2.28 -4.41 -18.40
C ALA A 48 1.11 -3.90 -17.56
N ALA A 49 0.15 -4.76 -17.21
CA ALA A 49 -0.97 -4.43 -16.34
C ALA A 49 -0.51 -4.08 -14.92
N ALA A 50 0.42 -4.86 -14.35
CA ALA A 50 1.01 -4.60 -13.03
C ALA A 50 1.78 -3.26 -13.01
N THR A 51 2.55 -2.96 -14.05
CA THR A 51 3.24 -1.68 -14.20
C THR A 51 2.25 -0.50 -14.19
N LEU A 52 1.13 -0.63 -14.91
CA LEU A 52 0.10 0.41 -14.91
C LEU A 52 -0.51 0.63 -13.52
N LEU A 53 -0.70 -0.43 -12.73
CA LEU A 53 -1.15 -0.33 -11.34
C LEU A 53 -0.12 0.40 -10.46
N LEU A 54 1.18 0.13 -10.65
CA LEU A 54 2.25 0.83 -9.93
C LEU A 54 2.23 2.33 -10.20
N TYR A 55 2.11 2.76 -11.46
CA TYR A 55 2.01 4.19 -11.80
C TYR A 55 0.73 4.85 -11.28
N ARG A 56 -0.35 4.12 -11.08
CA ARG A 56 -1.62 4.67 -10.58
C ARG A 56 -1.73 4.68 -9.07
N HIS A 57 -1.10 3.70 -8.39
CA HIS A 57 -1.39 3.39 -7.00
C HIS A 57 -0.16 3.29 -6.09
N MET A 58 1.07 3.28 -6.66
CA MET A 58 2.31 3.32 -5.90
C MET A 58 2.90 4.74 -5.86
N CYS A 59 3.17 5.33 -7.02
CA CYS A 59 3.70 6.69 -7.13
C CYS A 59 3.17 7.36 -8.40
N ARG A 60 2.45 8.47 -8.25
CA ARG A 60 1.72 9.17 -9.33
C ARG A 60 2.48 10.34 -9.94
N THR A 61 3.76 10.51 -9.59
CA THR A 61 4.59 11.52 -10.24
C THR A 61 4.71 11.22 -11.75
N GLU A 62 4.75 12.25 -12.59
CA GLU A 62 4.86 12.10 -14.05
C GLU A 62 6.11 11.29 -14.45
N VAL A 63 7.21 11.56 -13.77
CA VAL A 63 8.45 10.79 -13.86
C VAL A 63 8.82 10.33 -12.47
N TRP A 64 9.04 9.04 -12.29
CA TRP A 64 9.43 8.52 -10.98
C TRP A 64 10.81 9.06 -10.58
N PRO A 65 10.95 9.56 -9.34
CA PRO A 65 12.24 9.93 -8.79
C PRO A 65 13.22 8.76 -8.81
N GLN A 66 14.49 9.02 -9.11
CA GLN A 66 15.50 7.96 -9.18
C GLN A 66 15.56 7.08 -7.92
N PRO A 67 15.45 7.62 -6.67
CA PRO A 67 15.40 6.78 -5.47
C PRO A 67 14.22 5.81 -5.43
N VAL A 68 13.07 6.15 -6.02
CA VAL A 68 11.92 5.23 -6.13
C VAL A 68 12.25 4.08 -7.08
N ILE A 69 12.83 4.40 -8.25
CA ILE A 69 13.26 3.40 -9.22
C ILE A 69 14.30 2.46 -8.60
N ASP A 70 15.30 3.03 -7.92
CA ASP A 70 16.36 2.26 -7.27
C ASP A 70 15.80 1.35 -6.17
N SER A 71 14.85 1.84 -5.38
CA SER A 71 14.17 1.05 -4.34
C SER A 71 13.40 -0.14 -4.94
N MET A 72 12.66 0.08 -6.01
CA MET A 72 11.89 -0.98 -6.68
C MET A 72 12.81 -2.03 -7.31
N ASN A 73 13.93 -1.60 -7.90
CA ASN A 73 14.90 -2.51 -8.52
C ASN A 73 15.74 -3.31 -7.51
N ASN A 74 15.80 -2.86 -6.25
CA ASN A 74 16.60 -3.48 -5.19
C ASN A 74 15.74 -4.15 -4.10
N ILE A 75 14.50 -4.50 -4.40
CA ILE A 75 13.68 -5.30 -3.49
C ILE A 75 14.40 -6.62 -3.20
N GLY A 76 14.55 -6.95 -1.91
CA GLY A 76 15.13 -8.21 -1.48
C GLY A 76 14.19 -9.39 -1.76
N HIS A 77 14.27 -9.95 -2.96
CA HIS A 77 13.34 -10.98 -3.44
C HIS A 77 13.20 -12.17 -2.50
N GLY A 78 14.28 -12.64 -1.86
CA GLY A 78 14.20 -13.78 -0.94
C GLY A 78 13.19 -13.57 0.20
N PRO A 79 13.35 -12.56 1.06
CA PRO A 79 12.36 -12.23 2.09
C PRO A 79 11.01 -11.84 1.53
N TRP A 80 10.97 -11.01 0.47
CA TRP A 80 9.73 -10.55 -0.15
C TRP A 80 8.90 -11.73 -0.66
N ASP A 81 9.49 -12.59 -1.49
CA ASP A 81 8.78 -13.72 -2.12
C ASP A 81 8.29 -14.72 -1.08
N THR A 82 9.06 -14.93 0.01
CA THR A 82 8.66 -15.80 1.11
C THR A 82 7.47 -15.23 1.90
N MET A 83 7.50 -13.94 2.20
CA MET A 83 6.51 -13.30 3.07
C MET A 83 5.27 -12.89 2.30
N PHE A 84 5.43 -12.22 1.18
CA PHE A 84 4.35 -11.65 0.40
C PHE A 84 3.99 -12.51 -0.82
N GLY A 85 4.98 -13.00 -1.54
CA GLY A 85 4.85 -13.69 -2.81
C GLY A 85 5.47 -12.87 -3.95
N PRO A 86 5.55 -13.43 -5.16
CA PRO A 86 6.27 -12.83 -6.28
C PRO A 86 5.58 -11.59 -6.87
N GLN A 87 4.31 -11.35 -6.53
CA GLN A 87 3.51 -10.28 -7.14
C GLN A 87 2.96 -9.29 -6.11
N MET A 88 3.19 -8.00 -6.35
CA MET A 88 2.79 -6.93 -5.42
C MET A 88 1.28 -6.87 -5.15
N PHE A 89 0.46 -7.14 -6.15
CA PHE A 89 -1.01 -7.04 -6.03
C PHE A 89 -1.69 -8.40 -5.83
N ASN A 90 -0.96 -9.39 -5.29
CA ASN A 90 -1.48 -10.72 -4.97
C ASN A 90 -0.62 -11.39 -3.89
N CYS A 91 -1.03 -11.29 -2.63
CA CYS A 91 -0.27 -11.91 -1.53
C CYS A 91 -0.55 -13.40 -1.44
N THR A 92 0.45 -14.21 -1.81
CA THR A 92 0.41 -15.67 -1.76
C THR A 92 1.39 -16.27 -0.74
N GLY A 93 2.26 -15.46 -0.17
CA GLY A 93 3.30 -15.86 0.79
C GLY A 93 2.77 -16.14 2.20
N SER A 94 3.68 -16.17 3.18
CA SER A 94 3.35 -16.46 4.58
C SER A 94 2.42 -15.42 5.22
N LEU A 95 2.39 -14.18 4.70
CA LEU A 95 1.50 -13.11 5.17
C LEU A 95 0.06 -13.23 4.67
N ARG A 96 -0.29 -14.19 3.81
CA ARG A 96 -1.63 -14.31 3.22
C ARG A 96 -2.80 -14.35 4.23
N ASN A 97 -2.52 -14.82 5.45
CA ASN A 97 -3.50 -14.89 6.54
C ASN A 97 -3.15 -13.94 7.70
N TYR A 98 -2.27 -12.95 7.46
CA TYR A 98 -1.88 -12.00 8.48
C TYR A 98 -3.05 -11.14 8.91
N ASN A 99 -3.32 -11.12 10.22
CA ASN A 99 -4.29 -10.24 10.87
C ASN A 99 -3.79 -9.90 12.27
N ARG A 100 -3.69 -8.61 12.58
CA ARG A 100 -3.27 -8.07 13.89
C ARG A 100 -4.19 -6.96 14.38
N ILE A 101 -5.42 -6.88 13.84
CA ILE A 101 -6.38 -5.83 14.24
C ILE A 101 -6.75 -5.94 15.71
N GLU A 102 -6.89 -7.16 16.23
CA GLU A 102 -7.26 -7.39 17.63
C GLU A 102 -6.16 -6.98 18.63
N ASP A 103 -4.91 -6.79 18.17
CA ASP A 103 -3.81 -6.32 19.04
C ASP A 103 -3.71 -4.79 19.08
N LEU A 104 -4.38 -4.07 18.20
CA LEU A 104 -4.28 -2.61 18.10
C LEU A 104 -4.78 -1.86 19.35
N PRO A 105 -5.78 -2.33 20.11
CA PRO A 105 -6.17 -1.71 21.38
C PRO A 105 -5.04 -1.60 22.41
N ASP A 106 -4.04 -2.47 22.33
CA ASP A 106 -2.89 -2.48 23.23
C ASP A 106 -1.77 -1.52 22.80
N VAL A 107 -1.90 -0.87 21.63
CA VAL A 107 -0.94 0.12 21.14
C VAL A 107 -1.26 1.49 21.71
N HIS A 108 -0.69 1.79 22.88
CA HIS A 108 -0.90 3.06 23.60
C HIS A 108 0.02 4.19 23.18
N THR A 109 1.06 3.91 22.40
CA THR A 109 1.98 4.93 21.88
C THR A 109 1.23 5.90 20.97
N PRO A 110 1.36 7.23 21.15
CA PRO A 110 0.82 8.19 20.21
C PRO A 110 1.26 7.85 18.78
N THR A 111 0.30 7.68 17.88
CA THR A 111 0.55 7.17 16.52
C THR A 111 -0.15 8.05 15.49
N LEU A 112 0.58 8.53 14.49
CA LEU A 112 0.00 9.12 13.29
C LEU A 112 -0.12 8.03 12.23
N ILE A 113 -1.34 7.75 11.82
CA ILE A 113 -1.65 6.88 10.68
C ILE A 113 -1.93 7.75 9.46
N THR A 114 -1.23 7.48 8.37
CA THR A 114 -1.44 8.19 7.10
C THR A 114 -2.07 7.28 6.07
N ALA A 115 -2.89 7.85 5.20
CA ALA A 115 -3.45 7.21 4.02
C ALA A 115 -3.37 8.16 2.83
N SER A 116 -3.56 7.66 1.63
CA SER A 116 -3.58 8.47 0.42
C SER A 116 -4.76 8.08 -0.47
N GLU A 117 -5.33 9.07 -1.15
CA GLU A 117 -6.58 8.94 -1.89
C GLU A 117 -6.56 7.86 -2.98
N HIS A 118 -5.40 7.70 -3.65
CA HIS A 118 -5.22 6.79 -4.77
C HIS A 118 -4.38 5.55 -4.45
N ASP A 119 -4.08 5.32 -3.17
CA ASP A 119 -3.33 4.15 -2.72
C ASP A 119 -4.11 2.85 -2.97
N TYR A 120 -3.41 1.74 -3.15
CA TYR A 120 -4.00 0.40 -3.08
C TYR A 120 -4.38 0.01 -1.64
N LEU A 121 -3.74 0.61 -0.64
CA LEU A 121 -4.19 0.64 0.76
C LEU A 121 -5.22 1.75 0.92
N LEU A 122 -6.46 1.43 0.59
CA LEU A 122 -7.54 2.40 0.52
C LEU A 122 -7.76 3.12 1.86
N PRO A 123 -8.03 4.45 1.86
CA PRO A 123 -8.27 5.22 3.07
C PRO A 123 -9.34 4.62 3.99
N GLU A 124 -10.41 4.05 3.42
CA GLU A 124 -11.49 3.38 4.16
C GLU A 124 -11.06 2.06 4.83
N ILE A 125 -9.96 1.46 4.39
CA ILE A 125 -9.34 0.29 5.03
C ILE A 125 -8.38 0.74 6.13
N VAL A 126 -7.54 1.73 5.82
CA VAL A 126 -6.51 2.23 6.74
C VAL A 126 -7.15 2.88 7.98
N VAL A 127 -8.27 3.59 7.83
CA VAL A 127 -8.98 4.23 8.95
C VAL A 127 -9.47 3.24 10.00
N ILE A 128 -9.74 1.99 9.64
CA ILE A 128 -10.12 0.93 10.58
C ILE A 128 -9.04 0.78 11.65
N SER A 129 -7.77 0.82 11.27
CA SER A 129 -6.65 0.73 12.23
C SER A 129 -6.67 1.86 13.25
N ARG A 130 -7.00 3.10 12.83
CA ARG A 130 -7.17 4.24 13.73
C ARG A 130 -8.29 3.99 14.75
N ASP A 131 -9.39 3.39 14.34
CA ASP A 131 -10.55 3.19 15.20
C ASP A 131 -10.31 2.15 16.31
N TYR A 132 -9.34 1.26 16.12
CA TYR A 132 -8.92 0.29 17.13
C TYR A 132 -7.81 0.80 18.04
N MET A 133 -7.04 1.82 17.64
CA MET A 133 -5.90 2.33 18.42
C MET A 133 -6.32 3.50 19.31
N PRO A 134 -6.10 3.46 20.64
CA PRO A 134 -6.63 4.47 21.57
C PRO A 134 -6.02 5.86 21.39
N ASN A 135 -4.78 5.96 20.88
CA ASN A 135 -4.04 7.22 20.75
C ASN A 135 -3.60 7.48 19.31
N ALA A 136 -4.44 7.10 18.32
CA ALA A 136 -4.11 7.32 16.92
C ALA A 136 -4.77 8.57 16.35
N GLU A 137 -3.98 9.36 15.63
CA GLU A 137 -4.42 10.40 14.73
C GLU A 137 -4.40 9.88 13.29
N TYR A 138 -5.24 10.44 12.43
CA TYR A 138 -5.39 9.98 11.05
C TYR A 138 -5.39 11.14 10.07
N THR A 139 -4.66 10.97 8.97
CA THR A 139 -4.58 11.96 7.90
C THR A 139 -4.65 11.29 6.53
N VAL A 140 -5.31 11.94 5.57
CA VAL A 140 -5.41 11.49 4.17
C VAL A 140 -4.77 12.52 3.24
N PHE A 141 -3.80 12.09 2.44
CA PHE A 141 -3.18 12.91 1.41
C PHE A 141 -4.00 12.86 0.11
N ARG A 142 -4.58 13.99 -0.28
CA ARG A 142 -5.38 14.13 -1.50
C ARG A 142 -4.49 14.12 -2.74
N GLY A 143 -4.96 13.49 -3.81
CA GLY A 143 -4.22 13.39 -5.07
C GLY A 143 -3.03 12.44 -5.06
N CYS A 144 -2.59 11.98 -3.87
CA CYS A 144 -1.45 11.09 -3.69
C CYS A 144 -1.83 9.60 -3.72
N ALA A 145 -0.85 8.75 -4.03
CA ALA A 145 -0.89 7.31 -3.89
C ALA A 145 -0.01 6.85 -2.71
N HIS A 146 0.70 5.74 -2.84
CA HIS A 146 1.43 5.10 -1.74
C HIS A 146 2.66 5.89 -1.25
N MET A 147 3.16 6.85 -2.03
CA MET A 147 4.36 7.62 -1.72
C MET A 147 4.09 9.13 -1.58
N PRO A 148 3.21 9.55 -0.63
CA PRO A 148 2.86 10.97 -0.48
C PRO A 148 4.07 11.86 -0.18
N PHE A 149 5.12 11.32 0.42
CA PHE A 149 6.38 12.05 0.68
C PHE A 149 7.16 12.42 -0.59
N TRP A 150 6.85 11.79 -1.74
CA TRP A 150 7.35 12.17 -3.06
C TRP A 150 6.31 12.94 -3.88
N GLU A 151 5.04 12.64 -3.71
CA GLU A 151 3.95 13.17 -4.53
C GLU A 151 3.48 14.56 -4.05
N ASP A 152 3.46 14.78 -2.74
CA ASP A 152 3.20 16.08 -2.08
C ASP A 152 4.06 16.21 -0.81
N PRO A 153 5.37 16.46 -0.95
CA PRO A 153 6.29 16.53 0.18
C PRO A 153 5.94 17.65 1.17
N GLU A 154 5.34 18.76 0.71
CA GLU A 154 4.96 19.86 1.58
C GLU A 154 3.85 19.45 2.54
N ALA A 155 2.77 18.88 2.02
CA ALA A 155 1.65 18.39 2.85
C ALA A 155 2.11 17.26 3.78
N TYR A 156 2.95 16.34 3.28
CA TYR A 156 3.47 15.23 4.07
C TYR A 156 4.32 15.72 5.25
N HIS A 157 5.32 16.56 4.99
CA HIS A 157 6.20 17.08 6.05
C HIS A 157 5.47 17.98 7.05
N LYS A 158 4.46 18.74 6.62
CA LYS A 158 3.61 19.53 7.50
C LYS A 158 2.81 18.63 8.46
N ALA A 159 2.20 17.57 7.95
CA ALA A 159 1.41 16.64 8.78
C ALA A 159 2.30 15.88 9.77
N VAL A 160 3.39 15.30 9.30
CA VAL A 160 4.32 14.52 10.14
C VAL A 160 5.04 15.41 11.15
N GLY A 161 5.54 16.58 10.71
CA GLY A 161 6.22 17.54 11.59
C GLY A 161 5.30 18.05 12.68
N GLY A 162 4.08 18.45 12.34
CA GLY A 162 3.08 18.91 13.32
C GLY A 162 2.73 17.84 14.37
N PHE A 163 2.59 16.57 13.93
CA PHE A 163 2.38 15.46 14.86
C PHE A 163 3.58 15.25 15.81
N LEU A 164 4.81 15.27 15.29
CA LEU A 164 6.02 15.09 16.09
C LEU A 164 6.22 16.23 17.10
N GLU A 165 5.92 17.47 16.71
CA GLU A 165 5.98 18.62 17.60
C GLU A 165 4.97 18.53 18.76
N LYS A 166 3.76 18.05 18.48
CA LYS A 166 2.69 17.86 19.47
C LYS A 166 3.04 16.81 20.52
N HIS A 167 3.86 15.83 20.17
CA HIS A 167 4.17 14.67 21.01
C HIS A 167 5.67 14.61 21.44
N ARG A 168 6.30 15.76 21.51
CA ARG A 168 7.68 15.94 21.98
C ARG A 168 7.84 15.65 23.47
#